data_9745926de009617387aa75629d1c9786
#
_entry.id   9745926de009617387aa75629d1c9786
#
_cell.length_a   1.000
_cell.length_b   1.000
_cell.length_c   1.000
_cell.angle_alpha   90.00
_cell.angle_beta   90.00
_cell.angle_gamma   90.00
#
_symmetry.space_group_name_H-M   'P 1'
#
loop_
_entity.id
_entity.type
_entity.pdbx_description
1 polymer ?
#
loop_
_entity_poly.entity_id
_entity_poly.type
_entity_poly.pdbx_seq_one_letter_code
_entity_poly.pdbx_strand_id
1 'polypeptide(L)' 'MPTSDEKLTSLLQDLEKLATYLHGRGDKTLALSKQFEENAKKDPSNREFDQRQATMLDYQHHIWHEIGNMVDKLLKQYEK' A
#
# COMPACT_ATOMS: atom_id res chain seq x y z
N MET A 1 -14.94 -31.80 -4.65
CA MET A 1 -14.52 -30.79 -3.67
C MET A 1 -13.01 -30.65 -3.67
N PRO A 2 -12.47 -29.42 -3.53
CA PRO A 2 -11.01 -29.26 -3.45
C PRO A 2 -10.46 -29.92 -2.18
N THR A 3 -9.26 -30.47 -2.31
CA THR A 3 -8.52 -31.04 -1.17
C THR A 3 -8.05 -29.92 -0.23
N SER A 4 -7.62 -30.30 0.99
CA SER A 4 -7.03 -29.35 1.94
C SER A 4 -5.82 -28.63 1.34
N ASP A 5 -4.98 -29.35 0.57
CA ASP A 5 -3.81 -28.78 -0.08
C ASP A 5 -4.20 -27.77 -1.16
N GLU A 6 -5.25 -28.06 -1.93
CA GLU A 6 -5.76 -27.14 -2.94
C GLU A 6 -6.32 -25.88 -2.31
N LYS A 7 -7.04 -26.00 -1.19
CA LYS A 7 -7.56 -24.86 -0.44
C LYS A 7 -6.42 -23.99 0.12
N LEU A 8 -5.38 -24.62 0.63
CA LEU A 8 -4.22 -23.89 1.14
C LEU A 8 -3.50 -23.14 0.01
N THR A 9 -3.29 -23.80 -1.14
CA THR A 9 -2.68 -23.18 -2.31
C THR A 9 -3.50 -21.97 -2.77
N SER A 10 -4.82 -22.12 -2.84
CA SER A 10 -5.72 -21.04 -3.24
C SER A 10 -5.65 -19.87 -2.25
N LEU A 11 -5.62 -20.17 -0.95
CA LEU A 11 -5.49 -19.15 0.09
C LEU A 11 -4.18 -18.39 -0.04
N LEU A 12 -3.07 -19.08 -0.26
CA LEU A 12 -1.75 -18.46 -0.42
C LEU A 12 -1.72 -17.54 -1.66
N GLN A 13 -2.34 -17.97 -2.76
CA GLN A 13 -2.45 -17.13 -3.96
C GLN A 13 -3.27 -15.87 -3.69
N ASP A 14 -4.37 -15.99 -2.93
CA ASP A 14 -5.20 -14.85 -2.57
C ASP A 14 -4.43 -13.86 -1.67
N LEU A 15 -3.62 -14.38 -0.74
CA LEU A 15 -2.78 -13.54 0.11
C LEU A 15 -1.69 -12.82 -0.71
N GLU A 16 -1.12 -13.47 -1.73
CA GLU A 16 -0.16 -12.81 -2.62
C GLU A 16 -0.82 -11.67 -3.39
N LYS A 17 -2.03 -11.87 -3.88
CA LYS A 17 -2.80 -10.82 -4.56
C LYS A 17 -3.11 -9.66 -3.62
N LEU A 18 -3.46 -9.97 -2.37
CA LEU A 18 -3.71 -8.96 -1.34
C LEU A 18 -2.44 -8.15 -1.07
N ALA A 19 -1.30 -8.80 -0.89
CA ALA A 19 -0.03 -8.11 -0.67
C ALA A 19 0.31 -7.18 -1.82
N THR A 20 0.15 -7.64 -3.06
CA THR A 20 0.37 -6.83 -4.27
C THR A 20 -0.56 -5.62 -4.29
N TYR A 21 -1.83 -5.81 -3.96
CA TYR A 21 -2.81 -4.72 -3.89
C TYR A 21 -2.41 -3.68 -2.84
N LEU A 22 -2.02 -4.12 -1.64
CA LEU A 22 -1.66 -3.23 -0.54
C LEU A 22 -0.42 -2.41 -0.89
N HIS A 23 0.62 -3.04 -1.45
CA HIS A 23 1.82 -2.31 -1.89
C HIS A 23 1.50 -1.35 -3.03
N GLY A 24 0.64 -1.75 -3.97
CA GLY A 24 0.20 -0.89 -5.06
C GLY A 24 -0.56 0.34 -4.55
N ARG A 25 -1.40 0.19 -3.52
CA ARG A 25 -2.09 1.32 -2.89
C ARG A 25 -1.08 2.26 -2.23
N GLY A 26 -0.06 1.70 -1.57
CA GLY A 26 1.00 2.51 -0.97
C GLY A 26 1.75 3.32 -2.01
N ASP A 27 2.10 2.71 -3.14
CA ASP A 27 2.80 3.39 -4.23
C ASP A 27 1.97 4.53 -4.83
N LYS A 28 0.67 4.31 -5.05
CA LYS A 28 -0.25 5.33 -5.56
C LYS A 28 -0.39 6.49 -4.57
N THR A 29 -0.48 6.18 -3.29
CA THR A 29 -0.61 7.18 -2.24
C THR A 29 0.65 8.04 -2.14
N LEU A 30 1.82 7.43 -2.28
CA LEU A 30 3.10 8.15 -2.31
C LEU A 30 3.18 9.07 -3.53
N ALA A 31 2.76 8.60 -4.70
CA ALA A 31 2.76 9.41 -5.93
C ALA A 31 1.86 10.64 -5.76
N LEU A 32 0.68 10.47 -5.17
CA LEU A 32 -0.23 11.59 -4.89
C LEU A 32 0.38 12.57 -3.87
N SER A 33 1.03 12.06 -2.84
CA SER A 33 1.72 12.90 -1.86
C SER A 33 2.74 13.81 -2.53
N LYS A 34 3.57 13.25 -3.40
CA LYS A 34 4.58 14.01 -4.15
C LYS A 34 3.95 15.04 -5.06
N GLN A 35 2.82 14.72 -5.68
CA GLN A 35 2.09 15.65 -6.54
C GLN A 35 1.60 16.86 -5.74
N PHE A 36 1.05 16.65 -4.55
CA PHE A 36 0.62 17.75 -3.68
C PHE A 36 1.81 18.57 -3.19
N GLU A 37 2.94 17.95 -2.88
CA GLU A 37 4.16 18.68 -2.52
C GLU A 37 4.62 19.62 -3.64
N GLU A 38 4.59 19.15 -4.89
CA GLU A 38 4.93 19.99 -6.04
C GLU A 38 3.94 21.12 -6.23
N ASN A 39 2.64 20.85 -6.08
CA ASN A 39 1.62 21.87 -6.18
C ASN A 39 1.81 22.95 -5.12
N ALA A 40 2.18 22.56 -3.91
CA ALA A 40 2.46 23.52 -2.83
C ALA A 40 3.61 24.47 -3.18
N LYS A 41 4.60 24.00 -3.94
CA LYS A 41 5.73 24.83 -4.38
C LYS A 41 5.34 25.78 -5.52
N LYS A 42 4.43 25.34 -6.39
CA LYS A 42 4.04 26.10 -7.60
C LYS A 42 2.96 27.13 -7.34
N ASP A 43 2.03 26.83 -6.41
CA ASP A 43 0.88 27.68 -6.13
C ASP A 43 0.83 28.05 -4.66
N PRO A 44 1.35 29.24 -4.29
CA PRO A 44 1.36 29.66 -2.88
C PRO A 44 -0.03 29.85 -2.26
N SER A 45 -1.06 30.10 -3.08
CA SER A 45 -2.41 30.36 -2.56
C SER A 45 -3.05 29.16 -1.89
N ASN A 46 -2.66 27.92 -2.31
CA ASN A 46 -3.18 26.68 -1.75
C ASN A 46 -2.10 25.89 -0.99
N ARG A 47 -0.97 26.53 -0.68
CA ARG A 47 0.19 25.84 -0.09
C ARG A 47 -0.16 25.08 1.18
N GLU A 48 -0.89 25.70 2.09
CA GLU A 48 -1.23 25.06 3.36
C GLU A 48 -2.10 23.83 3.17
N PHE A 49 -3.11 23.92 2.30
CA PHE A 49 -3.96 22.80 1.95
C PHE A 49 -3.15 21.68 1.31
N ASP A 50 -2.31 22.00 0.31
CA ASP A 50 -1.52 21.01 -0.41
C ASP A 50 -0.50 20.33 0.50
N GLN A 51 0.12 21.06 1.42
CA GLN A 51 1.05 20.49 2.41
C GLN A 51 0.35 19.54 3.37
N ARG A 52 -0.87 19.85 3.80
CA ARG A 52 -1.65 18.94 4.65
C ARG A 52 -2.02 17.67 3.91
N GLN A 53 -2.44 17.79 2.65
CA GLN A 53 -2.76 16.61 1.83
C GLN A 53 -1.52 15.74 1.63
N ALA A 54 -0.38 16.34 1.30
CA ALA A 54 0.87 15.63 1.11
C ALA A 54 1.27 14.86 2.37
N THR A 55 1.20 15.51 3.54
CA THR A 55 1.54 14.88 4.82
C THR A 55 0.63 13.72 5.14
N MET A 56 -0.68 13.89 4.96
CA MET A 56 -1.66 12.85 5.22
C MET A 56 -1.46 11.64 4.30
N LEU A 57 -1.22 11.89 3.02
CA LEU A 57 -0.99 10.83 2.04
C LEU A 57 0.35 10.11 2.29
N ASP A 58 1.39 10.83 2.70
CA ASP A 58 2.66 10.23 3.09
C ASP A 58 2.48 9.28 4.28
N TYR A 59 1.69 9.69 5.27
CA TYR A 59 1.36 8.85 6.40
C TYR A 59 0.59 7.59 5.96
N GLN A 60 -0.40 7.75 5.08
CA GLN A 60 -1.19 6.63 4.56
C GLN A 60 -0.32 5.65 3.76
N HIS A 61 0.64 6.15 2.98
CA HIS A 61 1.51 5.27 2.21
C HIS A 61 2.34 4.37 3.11
N HIS A 62 2.81 4.86 4.25
CA HIS A 62 3.51 4.03 5.24
C HIS A 62 2.60 2.95 5.82
N ILE A 63 1.35 3.29 6.12
CA ILE A 63 0.38 2.31 6.64
C ILE A 63 0.11 1.20 5.62
N TRP A 64 -0.11 1.56 4.36
CA TRP A 64 -0.36 0.58 3.31
C TRP A 64 0.81 -0.40 3.18
N HIS A 65 2.05 0.11 3.15
CA HIS A 65 3.24 -0.74 3.03
C HIS A 65 3.47 -1.57 4.28
N GLU A 66 3.20 -1.03 5.45
CA GLU A 66 3.31 -1.77 6.71
C GLU A 66 2.37 -2.97 6.74
N ILE A 67 1.11 -2.77 6.36
CA ILE A 67 0.14 -3.87 6.27
C ILE A 67 0.56 -4.87 5.20
N GLY A 68 1.02 -4.41 4.05
CA GLY A 68 1.54 -5.27 2.99
C GLY A 68 2.71 -6.12 3.47
N ASN A 69 3.62 -5.54 4.24
CA ASN A 69 4.75 -6.26 4.83
C ASN A 69 4.29 -7.33 5.83
N MET A 70 3.24 -7.07 6.59
CA MET A 70 2.66 -8.07 7.49
C MET A 70 2.12 -9.27 6.73
N VAL A 71 1.44 -9.03 5.62
CA VAL A 71 0.96 -10.11 4.74
C VAL A 71 2.12 -10.88 4.15
N ASP A 72 3.17 -10.19 3.71
CA ASP A 72 4.38 -10.82 3.18
C ASP A 72 5.03 -11.76 4.22
N LYS A 73 5.09 -11.33 5.48
CA LYS A 73 5.62 -12.17 6.57
C LYS A 73 4.79 -13.40 6.79
N LEU A 74 3.46 -13.28 6.73
CA LEU A 74 2.57 -14.44 6.82
C LEU A 74 2.81 -15.42 5.68
N LEU A 75 2.95 -14.92 4.46
CA LEU A 75 3.23 -15.75 3.30
C LEU A 75 4.53 -16.53 3.47
N LYS A 76 5.59 -15.88 3.96
CA LYS A 76 6.89 -16.53 4.17
C LYS A 76 6.83 -17.67 5.17
N GLN A 77 5.93 -17.61 6.15
CA GLN A 77 5.77 -18.69 7.14
C GLN A 77 5.25 -19.98 6.50
N TYR A 78 4.53 -19.87 5.38
CA TYR A 78 3.91 -21.01 4.68
C TYR A 78 4.63 -21.40 3.40
N GLU A 79 5.63 -20.62 2.98
CA GLU A 79 6.51 -20.96 1.86
C GLU A 79 7.61 -21.90 2.34
N LYS A 80 7.88 -22.92 1.51
CA LYS A 80 8.97 -23.84 1.80
C LYS A 80 10.20 -23.50 0.97
#